data_12825e9cbea660add1b332e7f9088af8
#
_entry.id   12825e9cbea660add1b332e7f9088af8
#
_cell.length_a   1.000
_cell.length_b   1.000
_cell.length_c   1.000
_cell.angle_alpha   90.00
_cell.angle_beta   90.00
_cell.angle_gamma   90.00
#
_symmetry.space_group_name_H-M   'P 1'
#
loop_
_entity.id
_entity.type
_entity.pdbx_description
1 polymer ?
#
loop_
_entity_poly.entity_id
_entity_poly.type
_entity_poly.pdbx_seq_one_letter_code
_entity_poly.pdbx_strand_id
1 'polypeptide(L)'
;AKTIGAVNTIVNRKGKLYGYNTDFAGMTALIKLNGIDVSGKQVLILGSGGTSKTAVAVANALGAVSVKRVSRTAKEDCITYEDAYKSYSDSEIIINTTPCGMYPNIIGEPIDIDRFASCEAVVDAIYNPLRSNLVIKAKNKGIKATGGLYMLVAQAAFAGELFIDTTISEEKIYDVIKKVVGGDDKDAGSYRVVVNQLKGVY
;
A
#
# COMPACT_ATOMS: atom_id res chain seq x y z
N ALA A 1 12.36 0.44 -10.73
CA ALA A 1 12.88 -0.76 -10.09
C ALA A 1 14.30 -0.55 -9.53
N LYS A 2 15.26 -0.10 -10.35
CA LYS A 2 16.66 0.09 -9.91
C LYS A 2 16.78 1.03 -8.71
N THR A 3 16.12 2.17 -8.74
CA THR A 3 16.10 3.17 -7.64
C THR A 3 15.45 2.64 -6.35
N ILE A 4 14.45 1.78 -6.50
CA ILE A 4 13.69 1.21 -5.37
C ILE A 4 14.43 0.01 -4.75
N GLY A 5 15.29 -0.66 -5.52
CA GLY A 5 15.94 -1.90 -5.12
C GLY A 5 14.97 -3.09 -4.98
N ALA A 6 13.84 -3.06 -5.70
CA ALA A 6 12.85 -4.13 -5.73
C ALA A 6 12.21 -4.25 -7.13
N VAL A 7 12.01 -5.48 -7.57
CA VAL A 7 11.37 -5.84 -8.86
C VAL A 7 10.21 -6.78 -8.55
N ASN A 8 9.04 -6.50 -9.13
CA ASN A 8 7.87 -7.41 -9.07
C ASN A 8 7.37 -7.84 -10.46
N THR A 9 7.86 -7.19 -11.54
CA THR A 9 7.45 -7.47 -12.91
C THR A 9 8.67 -7.57 -13.81
N ILE A 10 8.78 -8.65 -14.61
CA ILE A 10 9.87 -8.85 -15.57
C ILE A 10 9.27 -9.07 -16.95
N VAL A 11 9.71 -8.25 -17.91
CA VAL A 11 9.28 -8.33 -19.31
C VAL A 11 10.46 -8.75 -20.17
N ASN A 12 10.26 -9.78 -21.00
CA ASN A 12 11.22 -10.17 -22.02
C ASN A 12 10.88 -9.47 -23.35
N ARG A 13 11.79 -8.61 -23.82
CA ARG A 13 11.67 -7.97 -25.13
C ARG A 13 12.84 -8.44 -26.02
N LYS A 14 12.54 -9.31 -26.97
CA LYS A 14 13.52 -9.85 -27.93
C LYS A 14 14.78 -10.44 -27.26
N GLY A 15 14.59 -11.24 -26.22
CA GLY A 15 15.68 -11.89 -25.48
C GLY A 15 16.32 -11.04 -24.37
N LYS A 16 15.97 -9.76 -24.26
CA LYS A 16 16.46 -8.88 -23.20
C LYS A 16 15.42 -8.73 -22.09
N LEU A 17 15.84 -8.95 -20.84
CA LEU A 17 14.96 -8.84 -19.67
C LEU A 17 14.96 -7.41 -19.11
N TYR A 18 13.77 -6.92 -18.84
CA TYR A 18 13.52 -5.62 -18.22
C TYR A 18 12.76 -5.80 -16.93
N GLY A 19 13.30 -5.30 -15.82
CA GLY A 19 12.66 -5.37 -14.49
C GLY A 19 11.93 -4.06 -14.14
N TYR A 20 10.69 -4.19 -13.70
CA TYR A 20 9.83 -3.09 -13.28
C TYR A 20 9.33 -3.30 -11.85
N ASN A 21 8.84 -2.22 -11.24
CA ASN A 21 8.13 -2.26 -9.96
C ASN A 21 6.78 -1.57 -10.14
N THR A 22 5.74 -2.36 -10.38
CA THR A 22 4.37 -1.86 -10.58
C THR A 22 3.66 -1.53 -9.27
N ASP A 23 4.16 -2.02 -8.12
CA ASP A 23 3.66 -1.62 -6.80
C ASP A 23 3.86 -0.12 -6.55
N PHE A 24 4.94 0.48 -7.09
CA PHE A 24 5.17 1.92 -7.01
C PHE A 24 4.03 2.71 -7.65
N ALA A 25 3.64 2.35 -8.86
CA ALA A 25 2.54 3.00 -9.57
C ALA A 25 1.21 2.74 -8.85
N GLY A 26 0.96 1.49 -8.40
CA GLY A 26 -0.25 1.10 -7.67
C GLY A 26 -0.42 1.86 -6.35
N MET A 27 0.63 1.96 -5.54
CA MET A 27 0.60 2.70 -4.27
C MET A 27 0.45 4.22 -4.50
N THR A 28 1.14 4.77 -5.50
CA THR A 28 1.00 6.19 -5.88
C THR A 28 -0.44 6.49 -6.28
N ALA A 29 -1.05 5.66 -7.11
CA ALA A 29 -2.43 5.80 -7.53
C ALA A 29 -3.41 5.69 -6.34
N LEU A 30 -3.21 4.73 -5.44
CA LEU A 30 -4.01 4.57 -4.22
C LEU A 30 -4.00 5.84 -3.36
N ILE A 31 -2.82 6.41 -3.11
CA ILE A 31 -2.64 7.62 -2.28
C ILE A 31 -3.36 8.81 -2.93
N LYS A 32 -3.12 9.05 -4.22
CA LYS A 32 -3.74 10.15 -4.97
C LYS A 32 -5.25 10.04 -5.03
N LEU A 33 -5.77 8.85 -5.31
CA LEU A 33 -7.20 8.58 -5.40
C LEU A 33 -7.95 8.90 -4.11
N ASN A 34 -7.32 8.63 -2.96
CA ASN A 34 -7.91 8.91 -1.65
C ASN A 34 -7.67 10.36 -1.18
N GLY A 35 -7.13 11.23 -2.02
CA GLY A 35 -6.87 12.63 -1.69
C GLY A 35 -5.92 12.80 -0.51
N ILE A 36 -4.97 11.89 -0.35
CA ILE A 36 -3.94 11.96 0.69
C ILE A 36 -2.79 12.81 0.16
N ASP A 37 -2.57 13.96 0.77
CA ASP A 37 -1.45 14.83 0.46
C ASP A 37 -0.22 14.44 1.29
N VAL A 38 0.85 14.04 0.61
CA VAL A 38 2.11 13.61 1.22
C VAL A 38 3.15 14.73 1.20
N SER A 39 2.90 15.78 0.41
CA SER A 39 3.87 16.86 0.22
C SER A 39 4.12 17.63 1.51
N GLY A 40 5.38 17.74 1.91
CA GLY A 40 5.80 18.40 3.14
C GLY A 40 5.49 17.65 4.43
N LYS A 41 4.97 16.41 4.36
CA LYS A 41 4.55 15.62 5.52
C LYS A 41 5.63 14.70 6.06
N GLN A 42 5.56 14.40 7.36
CA GLN A 42 6.34 13.36 7.99
C GLN A 42 5.63 12.02 7.86
N VAL A 43 6.31 11.03 7.29
CA VAL A 43 5.74 9.71 6.98
C VAL A 43 6.43 8.62 7.77
N LEU A 44 5.65 7.82 8.49
CA LEU A 44 6.10 6.56 9.08
C LEU A 44 5.68 5.38 8.20
N ILE A 45 6.63 4.51 7.87
CA ILE A 45 6.39 3.29 7.10
C ILE A 45 6.64 2.09 8.00
N LEU A 46 5.58 1.37 8.34
CA LEU A 46 5.67 0.18 9.17
C LEU A 46 6.11 -1.02 8.33
N GLY A 47 7.25 -1.60 8.68
CA GLY A 47 7.82 -2.76 7.99
C GLY A 47 9.20 -2.50 7.39
N SER A 48 9.91 -3.57 7.09
CA SER A 48 11.28 -3.55 6.54
C SER A 48 11.45 -4.44 5.29
N GLY A 49 10.35 -4.92 4.71
CA GLY A 49 10.32 -5.78 3.51
C GLY A 49 10.35 -5.01 2.18
N GLY A 50 10.12 -5.72 1.07
CA GLY A 50 10.11 -5.14 -0.28
C GLY A 50 9.07 -4.03 -0.45
N THR A 51 7.84 -4.24 0.04
CA THR A 51 6.76 -3.24 -0.01
C THR A 51 7.13 -1.96 0.75
N SER A 52 7.89 -2.06 1.87
CA SER A 52 8.34 -0.88 2.60
C SER A 52 9.33 -0.03 1.78
N LYS A 53 10.22 -0.67 1.00
CA LYS A 53 11.12 0.05 0.08
C LYS A 53 10.34 0.80 -0.99
N THR A 54 9.30 0.18 -1.53
CA THR A 54 8.38 0.82 -2.47
C THR A 54 7.66 2.00 -1.82
N ALA A 55 7.15 1.84 -0.60
CA ALA A 55 6.48 2.92 0.13
C ALA A 55 7.41 4.11 0.41
N VAL A 56 8.68 3.88 0.76
CA VAL A 56 9.70 4.93 0.88
C VAL A 56 9.87 5.69 -0.43
N ALA A 57 10.03 4.97 -1.53
CA ALA A 57 10.20 5.60 -2.84
C ALA A 57 8.97 6.43 -3.24
N VAL A 58 7.75 5.93 -2.96
CA VAL A 58 6.50 6.64 -3.22
C VAL A 58 6.38 7.89 -2.36
N ALA A 59 6.62 7.78 -1.05
CA ALA A 59 6.55 8.93 -0.14
C ALA A 59 7.52 10.04 -0.55
N ASN A 60 8.77 9.68 -0.86
CA ASN A 60 9.76 10.64 -1.36
C ASN A 60 9.35 11.27 -2.70
N ALA A 61 8.83 10.48 -3.64
CA ALA A 61 8.38 10.97 -4.94
C ALA A 61 7.16 11.90 -4.83
N LEU A 62 6.33 11.74 -3.79
CA LEU A 62 5.19 12.59 -3.48
C LEU A 62 5.57 13.81 -2.61
N GLY A 63 6.85 14.00 -2.29
CA GLY A 63 7.35 15.19 -1.62
C GLY A 63 7.32 15.16 -0.10
N ALA A 64 7.34 13.97 0.53
CA ALA A 64 7.47 13.86 1.98
C ALA A 64 8.74 14.59 2.48
N VAL A 65 8.63 15.35 3.55
CA VAL A 65 9.77 16.06 4.17
C VAL A 65 10.63 15.11 5.00
N SER A 66 10.03 14.08 5.58
CA SER A 66 10.71 13.05 6.35
C SER A 66 10.04 11.70 6.14
N VAL A 67 10.85 10.66 5.92
CA VAL A 67 10.37 9.29 5.81
C VAL A 67 11.20 8.40 6.72
N LYS A 68 10.54 7.70 7.66
CA LYS A 68 11.17 6.75 8.57
C LYS A 68 10.52 5.38 8.44
N ARG A 69 11.35 4.34 8.29
CA ARG A 69 10.86 2.96 8.37
C ARG A 69 10.91 2.48 9.82
N VAL A 70 9.87 1.77 10.22
CA VAL A 70 9.71 1.21 11.57
C VAL A 70 9.79 -0.30 11.49
N SER A 71 10.59 -0.93 12.34
CA SER A 71 10.66 -2.38 12.46
C SER A 71 10.70 -2.83 13.92
N ARG A 72 10.41 -4.13 14.16
CA ARG A 72 10.44 -4.72 15.51
C ARG A 72 11.82 -4.72 16.14
N THR A 73 12.85 -4.71 15.33
CA THR A 73 14.25 -4.64 15.75
C THR A 73 14.94 -3.50 15.02
N ALA A 74 15.83 -2.80 15.71
CA ALA A 74 16.66 -1.77 15.11
C ALA A 74 17.50 -2.37 13.96
N LYS A 75 17.55 -1.64 12.85
CA LYS A 75 18.38 -1.94 11.67
C LYS A 75 18.98 -0.62 11.19
N GLU A 76 20.01 -0.68 10.35
CA GLU A 76 20.72 0.50 9.85
C GLU A 76 19.79 1.58 9.28
N ASP A 77 18.68 1.18 8.66
CA ASP A 77 17.73 2.07 8.00
C ASP A 77 16.29 1.99 8.56
N CYS A 78 16.12 1.44 9.77
CA CYS A 78 14.83 1.33 10.44
C CYS A 78 14.97 1.71 11.91
N ILE A 79 14.04 2.53 12.38
CA ILE A 79 13.84 2.81 13.81
C ILE A 79 12.98 1.72 14.46
N THR A 80 12.97 1.65 15.79
CA THR A 80 12.08 0.77 16.53
C THR A 80 10.70 1.39 16.70
N TYR A 81 9.70 0.59 17.12
CA TYR A 81 8.37 1.11 17.49
C TYR A 81 8.45 2.05 18.70
N GLU A 82 9.36 1.77 19.64
CA GLU A 82 9.59 2.64 20.79
C GLU A 82 10.11 4.02 20.36
N ASP A 83 11.08 4.05 19.44
CA ASP A 83 11.59 5.29 18.85
C ASP A 83 10.49 6.05 18.10
N ALA A 84 9.64 5.32 17.34
CA ALA A 84 8.52 5.91 16.63
C ALA A 84 7.56 6.63 17.58
N TYR A 85 7.20 6.00 18.70
CA TYR A 85 6.35 6.62 19.72
C TYR A 85 7.00 7.77 20.48
N LYS A 86 8.32 7.71 20.70
CA LYS A 86 9.04 8.69 21.52
C LYS A 86 9.43 9.95 20.72
N SER A 87 9.89 9.76 19.48
CA SER A 87 10.56 10.80 18.71
C SER A 87 9.86 11.17 17.41
N TYR A 88 8.81 10.45 17.00
CA TYR A 88 8.07 10.64 15.76
C TYR A 88 6.55 10.58 15.95
N SER A 89 6.07 10.87 17.17
CA SER A 89 4.64 10.88 17.49
C SER A 89 3.85 12.00 16.81
N ASP A 90 4.54 12.95 16.22
CA ASP A 90 4.01 14.04 15.40
C ASP A 90 3.88 13.69 13.91
N SER A 91 4.20 12.45 13.53
CA SER A 91 4.06 12.00 12.15
C SER A 91 2.61 12.07 11.66
N GLU A 92 2.46 12.63 10.47
CA GLU A 92 1.16 12.98 9.90
C GLU A 92 0.59 11.86 9.04
N ILE A 93 1.46 10.99 8.49
CA ILE A 93 1.03 9.87 7.64
C ILE A 93 1.67 8.56 8.11
N ILE A 94 0.84 7.53 8.21
CA ILE A 94 1.29 6.18 8.54
C ILE A 94 0.96 5.25 7.38
N ILE A 95 1.99 4.55 6.86
CA ILE A 95 1.84 3.54 5.79
C ILE A 95 2.19 2.17 6.37
N ASN A 96 1.20 1.29 6.50
CA ASN A 96 1.44 -0.08 6.92
C ASN A 96 1.82 -0.97 5.74
N THR A 97 2.99 -1.57 5.81
CA THR A 97 3.50 -2.57 4.86
C THR A 97 3.82 -3.91 5.54
N THR A 98 3.37 -4.07 6.79
CA THR A 98 3.52 -5.32 7.55
C THR A 98 2.33 -6.23 7.31
N PRO A 99 2.44 -7.54 7.58
CA PRO A 99 1.30 -8.46 7.54
C PRO A 99 0.43 -8.40 8.81
N CYS A 100 0.69 -7.49 9.76
CA CYS A 100 -0.07 -7.39 11.00
C CYS A 100 -1.49 -6.86 10.71
N GLY A 101 -2.51 -7.65 11.03
CA GLY A 101 -3.91 -7.37 10.68
C GLY A 101 -4.37 -8.02 9.37
N MET A 102 -3.50 -8.78 8.68
CA MET A 102 -3.82 -9.55 7.49
C MET A 102 -4.38 -10.94 7.86
N TYR A 103 -5.31 -11.46 7.05
CA TYR A 103 -5.79 -12.84 7.19
C TYR A 103 -4.62 -13.85 7.21
N PRO A 104 -4.64 -14.90 8.08
CA PRO A 104 -5.74 -15.26 9.00
C PRO A 104 -5.77 -14.47 10.32
N ASN A 105 -4.76 -13.68 10.65
CA ASN A 105 -4.61 -12.98 11.93
C ASN A 105 -5.14 -11.53 11.86
N ILE A 106 -6.43 -11.38 11.57
CA ILE A 106 -7.07 -10.09 11.27
C ILE A 106 -7.20 -9.13 12.47
N ILE A 107 -7.01 -9.62 13.70
CA ILE A 107 -7.16 -8.81 14.92
C ILE A 107 -5.92 -7.96 15.24
N GLY A 108 -4.80 -8.17 14.53
CA GLY A 108 -3.55 -7.46 14.80
C GLY A 108 -3.65 -5.96 14.48
N GLU A 109 -3.08 -5.14 15.35
CA GLU A 109 -2.85 -3.72 15.10
C GLU A 109 -1.34 -3.49 15.00
N PRO A 110 -0.81 -3.03 13.86
CA PRO A 110 0.63 -2.87 13.68
C PRO A 110 1.23 -1.74 14.50
N ILE A 111 0.42 -0.75 14.88
CA ILE A 111 0.82 0.42 15.67
C ILE A 111 -0.38 0.97 16.43
N ASP A 112 -0.14 1.55 17.59
CA ASP A 112 -1.16 2.27 18.34
C ASP A 112 -1.31 3.70 17.81
N ILE A 113 -2.33 3.91 16.96
CA ILE A 113 -2.59 5.20 16.31
C ILE A 113 -3.02 6.30 17.28
N ASP A 114 -3.49 5.95 18.50
CA ASP A 114 -3.87 6.93 19.52
C ASP A 114 -2.68 7.76 20.00
N ARG A 115 -1.48 7.28 19.79
CA ARG A 115 -0.23 7.96 20.17
C ARG A 115 0.27 8.96 19.11
N PHE A 116 -0.45 9.14 18.00
CA PHE A 116 -0.08 10.03 16.90
C PHE A 116 -1.15 11.11 16.72
N ALA A 117 -1.06 12.15 17.55
CA ALA A 117 -2.07 13.22 17.56
C ALA A 117 -2.15 14.01 16.26
N SER A 118 -1.04 14.11 15.52
CA SER A 118 -0.96 14.80 14.23
C SER A 118 -1.32 13.91 13.03
N CYS A 119 -1.64 12.61 13.25
CA CYS A 119 -1.92 11.70 12.15
C CYS A 119 -3.21 12.09 11.43
N GLU A 120 -3.08 12.41 10.14
CA GLU A 120 -4.18 12.81 9.26
C GLU A 120 -4.51 11.78 8.19
N ALA A 121 -3.57 10.83 7.93
CA ALA A 121 -3.82 9.77 6.96
C ALA A 121 -3.15 8.44 7.31
N VAL A 122 -3.85 7.35 6.99
CA VAL A 122 -3.37 5.96 7.09
C VAL A 122 -3.54 5.27 5.75
N VAL A 123 -2.47 4.68 5.25
CA VAL A 123 -2.48 3.80 4.07
C VAL A 123 -2.08 2.40 4.51
N ASP A 124 -2.94 1.43 4.30
CA ASP A 124 -2.63 0.04 4.61
C ASP A 124 -2.45 -0.78 3.33
N ALA A 125 -1.31 -1.42 3.15
CA ALA A 125 -1.08 -2.30 2.00
C ALA A 125 -1.89 -3.62 2.10
N ILE A 126 -2.49 -3.91 3.25
CA ILE A 126 -3.34 -5.08 3.44
C ILE A 126 -4.64 -4.90 2.63
N TYR A 127 -4.98 -5.92 1.86
CA TYR A 127 -6.22 -5.99 1.07
C TYR A 127 -7.17 -7.10 1.56
N ASN A 128 -6.71 -8.00 2.41
CA ASN A 128 -7.52 -9.04 3.04
C ASN A 128 -7.24 -9.11 4.56
N PRO A 129 -8.15 -8.63 5.40
CA PRO A 129 -9.50 -8.10 5.09
C PRO A 129 -9.46 -6.77 4.31
N LEU A 130 -10.60 -6.40 3.69
CA LEU A 130 -10.74 -5.09 3.01
C LEU A 130 -10.48 -3.90 3.92
N ARG A 131 -10.82 -4.07 5.19
CA ARG A 131 -10.64 -3.07 6.24
C ARG A 131 -9.95 -3.77 7.41
N SER A 132 -8.66 -3.55 7.55
CA SER A 132 -7.92 -3.95 8.74
C SER A 132 -8.37 -3.15 9.97
N ASN A 133 -8.08 -3.65 11.17
CA ASN A 133 -8.37 -2.90 12.40
C ASN A 133 -7.73 -1.52 12.40
N LEU A 134 -6.52 -1.37 11.86
CA LEU A 134 -5.86 -0.08 11.70
C LEU A 134 -6.71 0.90 10.87
N VAL A 135 -7.22 0.45 9.72
CA VAL A 135 -8.08 1.27 8.84
C VAL A 135 -9.40 1.63 9.52
N ILE A 136 -10.03 0.67 10.21
CA ILE A 136 -11.28 0.90 10.94
C ILE A 136 -11.07 1.93 12.05
N LYS A 137 -10.03 1.75 12.87
CA LYS A 137 -9.69 2.64 13.98
C LYS A 137 -9.39 4.06 13.49
N ALA A 138 -8.62 4.20 12.42
CA ALA A 138 -8.32 5.49 11.81
C ALA A 138 -9.59 6.21 11.33
N LYS A 139 -10.48 5.51 10.62
CA LYS A 139 -11.74 6.08 10.15
C LYS A 139 -12.65 6.51 11.29
N ASN A 140 -12.75 5.72 12.36
CA ASN A 140 -13.54 6.06 13.55
C ASN A 140 -13.03 7.34 14.26
N LYS A 141 -11.76 7.69 14.07
CA LYS A 141 -11.14 8.93 14.57
C LYS A 141 -11.24 10.10 13.58
N GLY A 142 -11.90 9.92 12.44
CA GLY A 142 -11.97 10.95 11.39
C GLY A 142 -10.70 11.11 10.57
N ILE A 143 -9.72 10.20 10.72
CA ILE A 143 -8.47 10.17 9.96
C ILE A 143 -8.77 9.56 8.59
N LYS A 144 -8.25 10.16 7.51
CA LYS A 144 -8.34 9.56 6.16
C LYS A 144 -7.66 8.19 6.18
N ALA A 145 -8.37 7.14 5.76
CA ALA A 145 -7.75 5.81 5.76
C ALA A 145 -8.22 4.94 4.60
N THR A 146 -7.29 4.18 4.02
CA THR A 146 -7.55 3.29 2.89
C THR A 146 -6.80 1.96 3.05
N GLY A 147 -7.44 0.86 2.61
CA GLY A 147 -6.83 -0.46 2.48
C GLY A 147 -6.20 -0.68 1.11
N GLY A 148 -5.46 -1.78 0.95
CA GLY A 148 -4.58 -2.06 -0.19
C GLY A 148 -5.25 -2.61 -1.44
N LEU A 149 -6.59 -2.80 -1.48
CA LEU A 149 -7.24 -3.46 -2.62
C LEU A 149 -7.00 -2.72 -3.94
N TYR A 150 -7.14 -1.39 -3.95
CA TYR A 150 -6.90 -0.61 -5.16
C TYR A 150 -5.45 -0.76 -5.63
N MET A 151 -4.49 -0.71 -4.72
CA MET A 151 -3.07 -0.92 -5.03
C MET A 151 -2.86 -2.29 -5.69
N LEU A 152 -3.48 -3.36 -5.14
CA LEU A 152 -3.38 -4.71 -5.67
C LEU A 152 -3.88 -4.80 -7.12
N VAL A 153 -5.04 -4.23 -7.41
CA VAL A 153 -5.63 -4.28 -8.76
C VAL A 153 -4.85 -3.37 -9.72
N ALA A 154 -4.52 -2.16 -9.29
CA ALA A 154 -3.80 -1.20 -10.13
C ALA A 154 -2.40 -1.70 -10.51
N GLN A 155 -1.63 -2.30 -9.58
CA GLN A 155 -0.32 -2.84 -9.90
C GLN A 155 -0.39 -3.98 -10.92
N ALA A 156 -1.45 -4.80 -10.87
CA ALA A 156 -1.68 -5.86 -11.85
C ALA A 156 -2.06 -5.29 -13.22
N ALA A 157 -2.89 -4.25 -13.27
CA ALA A 157 -3.22 -3.53 -14.50
C ALA A 157 -1.95 -2.92 -15.14
N PHE A 158 -1.12 -2.22 -14.35
CA PHE A 158 0.14 -1.65 -14.84
C PHE A 158 1.16 -2.72 -15.29
N ALA A 159 1.16 -3.90 -14.67
CA ALA A 159 1.94 -5.04 -15.17
C ALA A 159 1.40 -5.54 -16.51
N GLY A 160 0.07 -5.63 -16.65
CA GLY A 160 -0.61 -5.98 -17.90
C GLY A 160 -0.23 -5.02 -19.03
N GLU A 161 -0.24 -3.71 -18.79
CA GLU A 161 0.18 -2.69 -19.77
C GLU A 161 1.59 -2.98 -20.32
N LEU A 162 2.51 -3.36 -19.43
CA LEU A 162 3.89 -3.68 -19.81
C LEU A 162 3.99 -4.95 -20.64
N PHE A 163 3.09 -5.95 -20.43
CA PHE A 163 3.12 -7.22 -21.17
C PHE A 163 2.50 -7.10 -22.56
N ILE A 164 1.38 -6.37 -22.70
CA ILE A 164 0.61 -6.30 -23.95
C ILE A 164 0.77 -4.97 -24.69
N ASP A 165 1.66 -4.08 -24.20
CA ASP A 165 1.99 -2.78 -24.79
C ASP A 165 0.74 -1.91 -25.05
N THR A 166 -0.13 -1.79 -24.03
CA THR A 166 -1.39 -1.04 -24.09
C THR A 166 -1.57 -0.24 -22.79
N THR A 167 -2.56 0.65 -22.78
CA THR A 167 -2.93 1.41 -21.58
C THR A 167 -4.28 0.93 -21.05
N ILE A 168 -4.38 0.73 -19.74
CA ILE A 168 -5.59 0.34 -19.05
C ILE A 168 -6.14 1.57 -18.33
N SER A 169 -7.37 1.98 -18.66
CA SER A 169 -7.98 3.15 -18.05
C SER A 169 -8.28 2.93 -16.57
N GLU A 170 -8.27 4.03 -15.81
CA GLU A 170 -8.65 4.04 -14.40
C GLU A 170 -10.07 3.50 -14.17
N GLU A 171 -10.99 3.80 -15.09
CA GLU A 171 -12.36 3.26 -15.11
C GLU A 171 -12.38 1.74 -15.16
N LYS A 172 -11.53 1.12 -15.98
CA LYS A 172 -11.40 -0.34 -16.05
C LYS A 172 -10.86 -0.95 -14.74
N ILE A 173 -9.92 -0.26 -14.08
CA ILE A 173 -9.42 -0.66 -12.77
C ILE A 173 -10.57 -0.65 -11.74
N TYR A 174 -11.39 0.42 -11.75
CA TYR A 174 -12.58 0.50 -10.89
C TYR A 174 -13.62 -0.57 -11.18
N ASP A 175 -13.86 -0.89 -12.44
CA ASP A 175 -14.81 -1.95 -12.80
C ASP A 175 -14.36 -3.33 -12.31
N VAL A 176 -13.06 -3.60 -12.35
CA VAL A 176 -12.51 -4.82 -11.75
C VAL A 176 -12.72 -4.82 -10.24
N ILE A 177 -12.43 -3.72 -9.55
CA ILE A 177 -12.64 -3.59 -8.11
C ILE A 177 -14.11 -3.81 -7.74
N LYS A 178 -15.06 -3.18 -8.45
CA LYS A 178 -16.50 -3.36 -8.22
C LYS A 178 -16.93 -4.81 -8.37
N LYS A 179 -16.44 -5.50 -9.40
CA LYS A 179 -16.71 -6.93 -9.60
C LYS A 179 -16.16 -7.80 -8.47
N VAL A 180 -15.00 -7.42 -7.94
CA VAL A 180 -14.32 -8.10 -6.85
C VAL A 180 -15.08 -7.95 -5.53
N VAL A 181 -15.60 -6.76 -5.26
CA VAL A 181 -16.31 -6.43 -3.99
C VAL A 181 -17.80 -6.78 -4.07
N GLY A 182 -18.30 -7.29 -5.20
CA GLY A 182 -19.72 -7.68 -5.36
C GLY A 182 -20.67 -6.50 -5.53
N GLY A 183 -20.19 -5.35 -6.02
CA GLY A 183 -21.01 -4.19 -6.40
C GLY A 183 -21.55 -3.33 -5.26
N ASP A 184 -21.83 -3.89 -4.12
CA ASP A 184 -22.24 -3.19 -2.89
C ASP A 184 -21.43 -3.75 -1.72
N ASP A 185 -20.78 -2.91 -0.98
CA ASP A 185 -19.84 -3.07 0.14
C ASP A 185 -20.29 -4.04 1.28
N LYS A 186 -21.05 -5.10 0.96
CA LYS A 186 -21.74 -5.90 1.96
C LYS A 186 -21.12 -7.24 2.33
N ASP A 187 -20.14 -7.76 1.56
CA ASP A 187 -19.57 -9.06 1.95
C ASP A 187 -18.11 -9.26 1.53
N ALA A 188 -17.25 -9.19 2.51
CA ALA A 188 -15.83 -9.53 2.44
C ALA A 188 -15.53 -11.03 2.14
N GLY A 189 -16.55 -11.83 1.82
CA GLY A 189 -16.44 -13.29 1.64
C GLY A 189 -15.88 -13.78 0.30
N SER A 190 -15.74 -12.92 -0.70
CA SER A 190 -15.50 -13.36 -2.08
C SER A 190 -14.06 -13.27 -2.59
N TYR A 191 -13.06 -13.22 -1.71
CA TYR A 191 -11.64 -13.12 -2.12
C TYR A 191 -11.12 -14.27 -3.00
N ARG A 192 -11.72 -15.45 -2.93
CA ARG A 192 -11.39 -16.54 -3.87
C ARG A 192 -11.65 -16.20 -5.33
N VAL A 193 -12.55 -15.28 -5.59
CA VAL A 193 -12.92 -14.84 -6.94
C VAL A 193 -11.84 -13.92 -7.55
N VAL A 194 -11.20 -13.06 -6.75
CA VAL A 194 -10.16 -12.11 -7.23
C VAL A 194 -8.97 -12.81 -7.85
N VAL A 195 -8.41 -13.78 -7.14
CA VAL A 195 -7.21 -14.52 -7.62
C VAL A 195 -7.53 -15.34 -8.87
N ASN A 196 -8.76 -15.87 -8.97
CA ASN A 196 -9.18 -16.65 -10.13
C ASN A 196 -9.56 -15.78 -11.34
N GLN A 197 -10.09 -14.57 -11.12
CA GLN A 197 -10.38 -13.64 -12.22
C GLN A 197 -9.13 -12.97 -12.77
N LEU A 198 -8.14 -12.67 -11.91
CA LEU A 198 -6.83 -12.19 -12.38
C LEU A 198 -6.06 -13.28 -13.17
N LYS A 199 -6.27 -14.58 -12.86
CA LYS A 199 -5.72 -15.70 -13.64
C LYS A 199 -6.37 -15.88 -15.02
N GLY A 200 -7.55 -15.35 -15.24
CA GLY A 200 -8.28 -15.43 -16.54
C GLY A 200 -8.01 -14.26 -17.49
N VAL A 201 -7.15 -13.33 -17.10
CA VAL A 201 -6.75 -12.16 -17.92
C VAL A 201 -5.37 -12.36 -18.60
N TYR A 202 -4.74 -13.53 -18.37
CA TYR A 202 -3.48 -13.92 -19.00
C TYR A 202 -3.69 -15.01 -20.03
#